data_c83f28e143ce4918dd2be2b3ab69061a
#
_entry.id   c83f28e143ce4918dd2be2b3ab69061a
#
_cell.length_a   1.000
_cell.length_b   1.000
_cell.length_c   1.000
_cell.angle_alpha   90.00
_cell.angle_beta   90.00
_cell.angle_gamma   90.00
#
_symmetry.space_group_name_H-M   'P 1'
#
loop_
_entity.id
_entity.type
_entity.pdbx_description
1 polymer ?
#
loop_
_entity_poly.entity_id
_entity_poly.type
_entity_poly.pdbx_seq_one_letter_code
_entity_poly.pdbx_strand_id
1 'polypeptide(L)'
;MDTDEDRKLMVCRSCGNTYDYDYFGEENLLKAADKALADGEYSTAKDMYSFMLDKEPSNVKALKGLLLAGNRVNKLYDITFKIKEGKFVPGCFNLDKYRNTNSPEAVKFFEDTDKVLSLYKEYLELKKAGENLEADEDKAERELDDSSGESFFYYESDEGLKAKAIGAGVIIVILAGLTLIFGSDYETPVWVVPVLAVAMVAAFIYLLSAVFRMHANKKERKDPLMTELNSIDTAQDDNRHEMHRVLGEINAIFKEMNSY
;
A
#
# COMPACT_ATOMS: atom_id res chain seq x y z
N MET A 1 -17.77 -29.44 -20.79
CA MET A 1 -18.06 -29.91 -22.15
C MET A 1 -18.71 -31.26 -22.07
N ASP A 2 -19.78 -31.48 -22.82
CA ASP A 2 -20.37 -32.80 -22.97
C ASP A 2 -19.82 -33.41 -24.26
N THR A 3 -19.48 -34.71 -24.21
CA THR A 3 -19.02 -35.45 -25.37
C THR A 3 -20.15 -36.33 -25.91
N ASP A 4 -20.45 -36.17 -27.19
CA ASP A 4 -21.27 -37.11 -27.95
C ASP A 4 -20.30 -38.07 -28.68
N GLU A 5 -20.03 -39.23 -28.07
CA GLU A 5 -19.07 -40.20 -28.56
C GLU A 5 -19.54 -40.82 -29.91
N ASP A 6 -20.87 -40.94 -30.09
CA ASP A 6 -21.44 -41.51 -31.31
C ASP A 6 -21.24 -40.58 -32.52
N ARG A 7 -21.33 -39.26 -32.28
CA ARG A 7 -21.17 -38.24 -33.32
C ARG A 7 -19.75 -37.65 -33.34
N LYS A 8 -18.89 -38.06 -32.40
CA LYS A 8 -17.53 -37.52 -32.25
C LYS A 8 -17.52 -35.98 -32.11
N LEU A 9 -18.50 -35.43 -31.36
CA LEU A 9 -18.65 -34.00 -31.19
C LEU A 9 -18.49 -33.65 -29.70
N MET A 10 -17.90 -32.53 -29.44
CA MET A 10 -17.86 -31.89 -28.12
C MET A 10 -18.77 -30.66 -28.12
N VAL A 11 -19.64 -30.56 -27.14
CA VAL A 11 -20.54 -29.42 -26.95
C VAL A 11 -20.08 -28.59 -25.75
N CYS A 12 -19.85 -27.31 -25.96
CA CYS A 12 -19.59 -26.38 -24.87
C CYS A 12 -20.86 -26.15 -24.06
N ARG A 13 -20.88 -26.46 -22.77
CA ARG A 13 -22.02 -26.25 -21.87
C ARG A 13 -22.40 -24.78 -21.70
N SER A 14 -21.44 -23.88 -21.92
CA SER A 14 -21.60 -22.44 -21.69
C SER A 14 -22.19 -21.72 -22.90
N CYS A 15 -21.73 -22.04 -24.12
CA CYS A 15 -22.15 -21.34 -25.34
C CYS A 15 -22.86 -22.23 -26.37
N GLY A 16 -22.96 -23.56 -26.13
CA GLY A 16 -23.62 -24.51 -27.04
C GLY A 16 -22.83 -24.81 -28.31
N ASN A 17 -21.65 -24.25 -28.51
CA ASN A 17 -20.84 -24.51 -29.70
C ASN A 17 -20.42 -25.99 -29.75
N THR A 18 -20.49 -26.57 -30.92
CA THR A 18 -20.05 -27.94 -31.20
C THR A 18 -18.68 -27.94 -31.86
N TYR A 19 -17.83 -28.87 -31.44
CA TYR A 19 -16.48 -29.06 -31.95
C TYR A 19 -16.31 -30.52 -32.37
N ASP A 20 -15.63 -30.77 -33.47
CA ASP A 20 -15.36 -32.11 -33.94
C ASP A 20 -14.29 -32.79 -33.09
N TYR A 21 -14.58 -33.98 -32.55
CA TYR A 21 -13.72 -34.73 -31.65
C TYR A 21 -12.42 -35.25 -32.30
N ASP A 22 -12.51 -35.67 -33.58
CA ASP A 22 -11.34 -36.17 -34.32
C ASP A 22 -10.44 -35.02 -34.81
N TYR A 23 -10.98 -33.81 -34.92
CA TYR A 23 -10.21 -32.63 -35.36
C TYR A 23 -9.32 -32.07 -34.27
N PHE A 24 -9.64 -32.40 -33.00
CA PHE A 24 -8.89 -31.95 -31.84
C PHE A 24 -7.94 -33.04 -31.29
N GLY A 25 -6.86 -33.29 -32.01
CA GLY A 25 -5.66 -33.79 -31.30
C GLY A 25 -5.33 -32.85 -30.16
N GLU A 26 -4.75 -33.36 -29.05
CA GLU A 26 -4.48 -32.60 -27.81
C GLU A 26 -3.84 -31.21 -28.06
N GLU A 27 -2.98 -31.13 -29.06
CA GLU A 27 -2.31 -29.89 -29.45
C GLU A 27 -3.25 -28.84 -30.04
N ASN A 28 -4.26 -29.27 -30.81
CA ASN A 28 -5.26 -28.36 -31.39
C ASN A 28 -6.26 -27.88 -30.32
N LEU A 29 -6.61 -28.73 -29.35
CA LEU A 29 -7.47 -28.37 -28.24
C LEU A 29 -6.78 -27.35 -27.31
N LEU A 30 -5.48 -27.53 -27.03
CA LEU A 30 -4.69 -26.56 -26.28
C LEU A 30 -4.64 -25.20 -26.98
N LYS A 31 -4.36 -25.19 -28.30
CA LYS A 31 -4.39 -23.94 -29.10
C LYS A 31 -5.75 -23.27 -29.11
N ALA A 32 -6.83 -24.04 -29.17
CA ALA A 32 -8.20 -23.50 -29.10
C ALA A 32 -8.50 -22.91 -27.71
N ALA A 33 -8.08 -23.58 -26.64
CA ALA A 33 -8.23 -23.09 -25.27
C ALA A 33 -7.42 -21.80 -25.04
N ASP A 34 -6.15 -21.77 -25.52
CA ASP A 34 -5.29 -20.59 -25.43
C ASP A 34 -5.88 -19.41 -26.23
N LYS A 35 -6.47 -19.67 -27.38
CA LYS A 35 -7.17 -18.65 -28.17
C LYS A 35 -8.40 -18.12 -27.43
N ALA A 36 -9.25 -18.99 -26.91
CA ALA A 36 -10.43 -18.58 -26.12
C ALA A 36 -10.01 -17.75 -24.90
N LEU A 37 -8.91 -18.13 -24.22
CA LEU A 37 -8.34 -17.36 -23.13
C LEU A 37 -7.90 -15.96 -23.60
N ALA A 38 -7.18 -15.86 -24.72
CA ALA A 38 -6.70 -14.60 -25.28
C ALA A 38 -7.86 -13.69 -25.72
N ASP A 39 -8.94 -14.27 -26.26
CA ASP A 39 -10.13 -13.57 -26.69
C ASP A 39 -11.06 -13.17 -25.50
N GLY A 40 -10.69 -13.53 -24.25
CA GLY A 40 -11.46 -13.23 -23.04
C GLY A 40 -12.66 -14.15 -22.79
N GLU A 41 -12.77 -15.23 -23.55
CA GLU A 41 -13.80 -16.26 -23.41
C GLU A 41 -13.46 -17.23 -22.26
N TYR A 42 -13.31 -16.68 -21.05
CA TYR A 42 -12.77 -17.41 -19.88
C TYR A 42 -13.55 -18.67 -19.51
N SER A 43 -14.87 -18.68 -19.69
CA SER A 43 -15.70 -19.85 -19.42
C SER A 43 -15.38 -20.97 -20.40
N THR A 44 -15.33 -20.65 -21.69
CA THR A 44 -14.99 -21.58 -22.76
C THR A 44 -13.57 -22.15 -22.58
N ALA A 45 -12.60 -21.27 -22.30
CA ALA A 45 -11.22 -21.68 -22.03
C ALA A 45 -11.14 -22.62 -20.81
N LYS A 46 -11.83 -22.28 -19.72
CA LYS A 46 -11.91 -23.11 -18.50
C LYS A 46 -12.44 -24.51 -18.78
N ASP A 47 -13.52 -24.63 -19.55
CA ASP A 47 -14.12 -25.90 -19.90
C ASP A 47 -13.16 -26.76 -20.75
N MET A 48 -12.46 -26.14 -21.70
CA MET A 48 -11.47 -26.82 -22.56
C MET A 48 -10.26 -27.31 -21.73
N TYR A 49 -9.68 -26.47 -20.88
CA TYR A 49 -8.57 -26.90 -20.02
C TYR A 49 -9.00 -27.98 -19.03
N SER A 50 -10.19 -27.88 -18.43
CA SER A 50 -10.71 -28.92 -17.54
C SER A 50 -10.88 -30.26 -18.26
N PHE A 51 -11.38 -30.25 -19.48
CA PHE A 51 -11.53 -31.45 -20.31
C PHE A 51 -10.16 -32.10 -20.61
N MET A 52 -9.14 -31.28 -20.92
CA MET A 52 -7.77 -31.79 -21.12
C MET A 52 -7.23 -32.44 -19.84
N LEU A 53 -7.43 -31.81 -18.68
CA LEU A 53 -6.97 -32.32 -17.39
C LEU A 53 -7.73 -33.55 -16.92
N ASP A 54 -8.98 -33.75 -17.36
CA ASP A 54 -9.70 -34.98 -17.10
C ASP A 54 -9.11 -36.18 -17.85
N LYS A 55 -8.39 -35.94 -18.94
CA LYS A 55 -7.66 -36.97 -19.70
C LYS A 55 -6.21 -37.09 -19.24
N GLU A 56 -5.54 -35.96 -19.05
CA GLU A 56 -4.14 -35.85 -18.66
C GLU A 56 -3.97 -34.89 -17.49
N PRO A 57 -4.15 -35.37 -16.24
CA PRO A 57 -4.08 -34.51 -15.03
C PRO A 57 -2.71 -33.83 -14.83
N SER A 58 -1.65 -34.36 -15.49
CA SER A 58 -0.28 -33.86 -15.41
C SER A 58 0.06 -32.76 -16.41
N ASN A 59 -0.87 -32.38 -17.27
CA ASN A 59 -0.63 -31.36 -18.28
C ASN A 59 -0.50 -29.96 -17.66
N VAL A 60 0.74 -29.54 -17.44
CA VAL A 60 1.06 -28.28 -16.76
C VAL A 60 0.55 -27.06 -17.53
N LYS A 61 0.53 -27.10 -18.87
CA LYS A 61 -0.02 -26.01 -19.68
C LYS A 61 -1.51 -25.84 -19.45
N ALA A 62 -2.25 -26.96 -19.38
CA ALA A 62 -3.68 -26.97 -19.09
C ALA A 62 -3.95 -26.53 -17.64
N LEU A 63 -3.14 -26.96 -16.66
CA LEU A 63 -3.23 -26.49 -15.27
C LEU A 63 -3.04 -24.97 -15.18
N LYS A 64 -2.02 -24.42 -15.84
CA LYS A 64 -1.77 -23.00 -15.91
C LYS A 64 -2.92 -22.25 -16.59
N GLY A 65 -3.40 -22.74 -17.73
CA GLY A 65 -4.53 -22.17 -18.44
C GLY A 65 -5.81 -22.14 -17.57
N LEU A 66 -6.05 -23.20 -16.80
CA LEU A 66 -7.19 -23.26 -15.88
C LEU A 66 -7.12 -22.19 -14.78
N LEU A 67 -5.92 -21.95 -14.22
CA LEU A 67 -5.69 -20.86 -13.24
C LEU A 67 -5.99 -19.48 -13.86
N LEU A 68 -5.48 -19.26 -15.06
CA LEU A 68 -5.67 -17.98 -15.77
C LEU A 68 -7.13 -17.73 -16.09
N ALA A 69 -7.82 -18.73 -16.66
CA ALA A 69 -9.23 -18.63 -17.00
C ALA A 69 -10.11 -18.42 -15.75
N GLY A 70 -9.81 -19.12 -14.65
CA GLY A 70 -10.51 -18.98 -13.38
C GLY A 70 -10.39 -17.60 -12.76
N ASN A 71 -9.23 -16.95 -12.88
CA ASN A 71 -9.00 -15.60 -12.40
C ASN A 71 -9.33 -14.51 -13.45
N ARG A 72 -9.78 -14.91 -14.63
CA ARG A 72 -10.13 -14.01 -15.75
C ARG A 72 -8.98 -13.08 -16.11
N VAL A 73 -7.80 -13.67 -16.34
CA VAL A 73 -6.58 -12.99 -16.75
C VAL A 73 -5.87 -13.78 -17.84
N ASN A 74 -5.01 -13.11 -18.60
CA ASN A 74 -4.27 -13.73 -19.70
C ASN A 74 -2.81 -14.06 -19.32
N LYS A 75 -2.34 -13.54 -18.19
CA LYS A 75 -0.98 -13.75 -17.68
C LYS A 75 -0.99 -13.98 -16.19
N LEU A 76 -0.10 -14.85 -15.68
CA LEU A 76 0.03 -15.10 -14.24
C LEU A 76 0.36 -13.82 -13.46
N TYR A 77 1.18 -12.94 -14.01
CA TYR A 77 1.51 -11.65 -13.40
C TYR A 77 0.26 -10.79 -13.13
N ASP A 78 -0.77 -10.87 -13.97
CA ASP A 78 -2.00 -10.10 -13.79
C ASP A 78 -2.78 -10.56 -12.55
N ILE A 79 -2.53 -11.78 -12.04
CA ILE A 79 -3.13 -12.28 -10.79
C ILE A 79 -2.69 -11.42 -9.60
N THR A 80 -1.45 -10.92 -9.59
CA THR A 80 -0.96 -10.04 -8.51
C THR A 80 -1.76 -8.73 -8.45
N PHE A 81 -2.17 -8.18 -9.60
CA PHE A 81 -3.07 -7.03 -9.61
C PHE A 81 -4.45 -7.37 -9.04
N LYS A 82 -4.97 -8.58 -9.35
CA LYS A 82 -6.22 -9.06 -8.75
C LYS A 82 -6.13 -9.21 -7.24
N ILE A 83 -4.98 -9.65 -6.72
CA ILE A 83 -4.72 -9.72 -5.28
C ILE A 83 -4.79 -8.32 -4.66
N LYS A 84 -4.08 -7.33 -5.23
CA LYS A 84 -4.08 -5.94 -4.77
C LYS A 84 -5.48 -5.32 -4.77
N GLU A 85 -6.26 -5.58 -5.83
CA GLU A 85 -7.63 -5.09 -5.99
C GLU A 85 -8.66 -5.85 -5.13
N GLY A 86 -8.28 -6.92 -4.42
CA GLY A 86 -9.21 -7.78 -3.68
C GLY A 86 -10.14 -8.61 -4.58
N LYS A 87 -9.79 -8.77 -5.85
CA LYS A 87 -10.56 -9.52 -6.87
C LYS A 87 -9.99 -10.90 -7.19
N PHE A 88 -8.97 -11.31 -6.45
CA PHE A 88 -8.38 -12.63 -6.61
C PHE A 88 -9.35 -13.74 -6.16
N VAL A 89 -9.40 -14.82 -6.93
CA VAL A 89 -10.28 -15.96 -6.68
C VAL A 89 -9.43 -17.16 -6.24
N PRO A 90 -9.13 -17.32 -4.93
CA PRO A 90 -8.26 -18.38 -4.44
C PRO A 90 -8.79 -19.79 -4.72
N GLY A 91 -10.10 -19.95 -4.83
CA GLY A 91 -10.73 -21.25 -5.16
C GLY A 91 -10.30 -21.82 -6.52
N CYS A 92 -9.82 -20.97 -7.44
CA CYS A 92 -9.27 -21.44 -8.72
C CYS A 92 -7.90 -22.13 -8.57
N PHE A 93 -7.22 -21.94 -7.43
CA PHE A 93 -5.98 -22.62 -7.08
C PHE A 93 -6.23 -23.95 -6.38
N ASN A 94 -7.46 -24.29 -6.02
CA ASN A 94 -7.81 -25.60 -5.50
C ASN A 94 -7.95 -26.59 -6.67
N LEU A 95 -6.81 -27.21 -7.02
CA LEU A 95 -6.67 -28.17 -8.12
C LEU A 95 -6.56 -29.61 -7.60
N ASP A 96 -7.09 -29.91 -6.41
CA ASP A 96 -6.95 -31.21 -5.72
C ASP A 96 -7.40 -32.39 -6.58
N LYS A 97 -8.39 -32.17 -7.44
CA LYS A 97 -8.86 -33.18 -8.41
C LYS A 97 -7.74 -33.71 -9.30
N TYR A 98 -6.74 -32.88 -9.61
CA TYR A 98 -5.68 -33.20 -10.57
C TYR A 98 -4.33 -33.52 -9.91
N ARG A 99 -4.25 -33.48 -8.55
CA ARG A 99 -2.99 -33.67 -7.81
C ARG A 99 -2.46 -35.11 -7.84
N ASN A 100 -3.27 -36.09 -8.22
CA ASN A 100 -2.82 -37.48 -8.31
C ASN A 100 -2.00 -37.73 -9.56
N THR A 101 -0.77 -37.21 -9.57
CA THR A 101 0.17 -37.29 -10.69
C THR A 101 1.58 -37.57 -10.19
N ASN A 102 2.36 -38.32 -11.02
CA ASN A 102 3.77 -38.59 -10.78
C ASN A 102 4.69 -37.73 -11.65
N SER A 103 4.14 -36.78 -12.42
CA SER A 103 4.94 -35.87 -13.21
C SER A 103 5.68 -34.89 -12.30
N PRO A 104 7.03 -34.81 -12.33
CA PRO A 104 7.79 -33.87 -11.50
C PRO A 104 7.41 -32.42 -11.75
N GLU A 105 7.09 -32.05 -12.99
CA GLU A 105 6.69 -30.69 -13.38
C GLU A 105 5.32 -30.33 -12.77
N ALA A 106 4.36 -31.27 -12.81
CA ALA A 106 3.05 -31.05 -12.23
C ALA A 106 3.11 -31.00 -10.69
N VAL A 107 3.93 -31.84 -10.07
CA VAL A 107 4.15 -31.79 -8.60
C VAL A 107 4.70 -30.41 -8.22
N LYS A 108 5.74 -29.94 -8.92
CA LYS A 108 6.31 -28.60 -8.68
C LYS A 108 5.27 -27.49 -8.89
N PHE A 109 4.45 -27.58 -9.94
CA PHE A 109 3.37 -26.64 -10.18
C PHE A 109 2.39 -26.57 -8.99
N PHE A 110 2.02 -27.72 -8.41
CA PHE A 110 1.15 -27.75 -7.23
C PHE A 110 1.83 -27.18 -5.98
N GLU A 111 3.11 -27.45 -5.76
CA GLU A 111 3.88 -26.84 -4.67
C GLU A 111 3.91 -25.32 -4.79
N ASP A 112 4.12 -24.80 -5.98
CA ASP A 112 4.12 -23.37 -6.26
C ASP A 112 2.73 -22.73 -6.05
N THR A 113 1.66 -23.43 -6.46
CA THR A 113 0.29 -22.94 -6.20
C THR A 113 -0.03 -22.90 -4.71
N ASP A 114 0.40 -23.91 -3.94
CA ASP A 114 0.22 -23.94 -2.48
C ASP A 114 0.98 -22.80 -1.80
N LYS A 115 2.21 -22.55 -2.27
CA LYS A 115 3.02 -21.44 -1.76
C LYS A 115 2.38 -20.08 -2.06
N VAL A 116 1.83 -19.89 -3.27
CA VAL A 116 1.06 -18.67 -3.61
C VAL A 116 -0.14 -18.51 -2.69
N LEU A 117 -0.90 -19.57 -2.41
CA LEU A 117 -2.05 -19.52 -1.50
C LEU A 117 -1.63 -19.19 -0.06
N SER A 118 -0.48 -19.70 0.40
CA SER A 118 0.06 -19.38 1.72
C SER A 118 0.46 -17.91 1.82
N LEU A 119 1.19 -17.40 0.83
CA LEU A 119 1.57 -16.00 0.74
C LEU A 119 0.35 -15.07 0.61
N TYR A 120 -0.68 -15.50 -0.10
CA TYR A 120 -1.93 -14.73 -0.18
C TYR A 120 -2.62 -14.61 1.18
N LYS A 121 -2.62 -15.66 2.01
CA LYS A 121 -3.14 -15.59 3.37
C LYS A 121 -2.34 -14.61 4.23
N GLU A 122 -1.01 -14.67 4.15
CA GLU A 122 -0.12 -13.71 4.82
C GLU A 122 -0.42 -12.27 4.38
N TYR A 123 -0.59 -12.05 3.07
CA TYR A 123 -0.98 -10.75 2.54
C TYR A 123 -2.31 -10.22 3.10
N LEU A 124 -3.31 -11.10 3.26
CA LEU A 124 -4.61 -10.71 3.85
C LEU A 124 -4.49 -10.36 5.34
N GLU A 125 -3.63 -11.06 6.09
CA GLU A 125 -3.36 -10.75 7.50
C GLU A 125 -2.66 -9.39 7.62
N LEU A 126 -1.66 -9.12 6.79
CA LEU A 126 -0.97 -7.83 6.75
C LEU A 126 -1.94 -6.70 6.35
N LYS A 127 -2.80 -6.93 5.36
CA LYS A 127 -3.81 -5.95 4.95
C LYS A 127 -4.75 -5.61 6.10
N LYS A 128 -5.24 -6.62 6.82
CA LYS A 128 -6.10 -6.43 7.99
C LYS A 128 -5.35 -5.70 9.14
N ALA A 129 -4.08 -6.01 9.33
CA ALA A 129 -3.24 -5.29 10.30
C ALA A 129 -3.09 -3.81 9.92
N GLY A 130 -2.90 -3.51 8.63
CA GLY A 130 -2.87 -2.13 8.13
C GLY A 130 -4.18 -1.38 8.36
N GLU A 131 -5.33 -1.99 8.09
CA GLU A 131 -6.66 -1.41 8.36
C GLU A 131 -6.87 -1.12 9.87
N ASN A 132 -6.35 -1.98 10.76
CA ASN A 132 -6.40 -1.73 12.20
C ASN A 132 -5.49 -0.56 12.61
N LEU A 133 -4.28 -0.48 12.05
CA LEU A 133 -3.35 0.63 12.32
C LEU A 133 -3.92 1.98 11.86
N GLU A 134 -4.59 2.03 10.71
CA GLU A 134 -5.32 3.24 10.25
C GLU A 134 -6.42 3.64 11.23
N ALA A 135 -7.18 2.67 11.77
CA ALA A 135 -8.21 2.94 12.76
C ALA A 135 -7.64 3.42 14.10
N ASP A 136 -6.47 2.90 14.51
CA ASP A 136 -5.77 3.33 15.73
C ASP A 136 -5.19 4.74 15.54
N GLU A 137 -4.66 5.07 14.35
CA GLU A 137 -4.20 6.42 13.99
C GLU A 137 -5.34 7.43 14.07
N ASP A 138 -6.47 7.15 13.40
CA ASP A 138 -7.68 7.99 13.45
C ASP A 138 -8.17 8.23 14.88
N LYS A 139 -8.01 7.24 15.76
CA LYS A 139 -8.40 7.36 17.16
C LYS A 139 -7.42 8.24 17.93
N ALA A 140 -6.12 8.03 17.77
CA ALA A 140 -5.07 8.80 18.41
C ALA A 140 -5.12 10.27 17.97
N GLU A 141 -5.39 10.55 16.70
CA GLU A 141 -5.57 11.90 16.16
C GLU A 141 -6.78 12.61 16.81
N ARG A 142 -7.92 11.91 16.95
CA ARG A 142 -9.12 12.47 17.63
C ARG A 142 -8.85 12.75 19.09
N GLU A 143 -8.17 11.86 19.80
CA GLU A 143 -7.80 12.07 21.22
C GLU A 143 -6.84 13.25 21.36
N LEU A 144 -5.93 13.45 20.39
CA LEU A 144 -5.03 14.61 20.35
C LEU A 144 -5.83 15.91 20.12
N ASP A 145 -6.79 15.88 19.19
CA ASP A 145 -7.64 17.05 18.87
C ASP A 145 -8.55 17.41 20.05
N ASP A 146 -9.17 16.43 20.70
CA ASP A 146 -10.00 16.63 21.91
C ASP A 146 -9.17 17.14 23.08
N SER A 147 -7.95 16.65 23.29
CA SER A 147 -7.05 17.10 24.35
C SER A 147 -6.51 18.51 24.11
N SER A 148 -6.47 18.96 22.86
CA SER A 148 -5.99 20.26 22.43
C SER A 148 -7.07 21.33 22.34
N GLY A 149 -8.32 21.00 22.63
CA GLY A 149 -9.52 21.86 22.45
C GLY A 149 -9.51 23.25 23.07
N GLU A 150 -8.53 23.59 23.94
CA GLU A 150 -8.23 24.94 24.38
C GLU A 150 -6.83 25.44 23.95
N SER A 151 -5.91 24.57 23.57
CA SER A 151 -4.50 24.89 23.27
C SER A 151 -4.20 25.04 21.79
N PHE A 152 -5.03 24.51 20.90
CA PHE A 152 -4.75 24.45 19.45
C PHE A 152 -4.68 25.81 18.77
N PHE A 153 -5.36 26.83 19.30
CA PHE A 153 -5.26 28.19 18.77
C PHE A 153 -3.89 28.88 18.97
N TYR A 154 -2.94 28.22 19.66
CA TYR A 154 -1.62 28.76 19.99
C TYR A 154 -0.42 27.88 19.56
N TYR A 155 -0.65 26.83 18.77
CA TYR A 155 0.46 26.06 18.23
C TYR A 155 1.12 26.81 17.07
N GLU A 156 1.98 27.71 17.43
CA GLU A 156 2.81 28.43 16.46
C GLU A 156 3.96 27.53 16.03
N SER A 157 4.12 27.31 14.72
CA SER A 157 5.22 26.49 14.18
C SER A 157 6.58 26.98 14.70
N ASP A 158 7.54 26.07 14.92
CA ASP A 158 8.91 26.41 15.33
C ASP A 158 9.54 27.45 14.40
N GLU A 159 9.19 27.45 13.10
CA GLU A 159 9.64 28.45 12.13
C GLU A 159 9.03 29.82 12.40
N GLY A 160 7.74 29.88 12.75
CA GLY A 160 7.10 31.13 13.14
C GLY A 160 7.69 31.71 14.43
N LEU A 161 7.94 30.87 15.44
CA LEU A 161 8.59 31.29 16.71
C LEU A 161 10.02 31.75 16.49
N LYS A 162 10.80 31.07 15.64
CA LYS A 162 12.17 31.49 15.25
C LYS A 162 12.14 32.83 14.52
N ALA A 163 11.21 33.01 13.59
CA ALA A 163 11.06 34.28 12.86
C ALA A 163 10.73 35.44 13.80
N LYS A 164 9.83 35.22 14.80
CA LYS A 164 9.51 36.21 15.83
C LYS A 164 10.66 36.51 16.76
N ALA A 165 11.44 35.50 17.16
CA ALA A 165 12.63 35.71 17.99
C ALA A 165 13.71 36.49 17.23
N ILE A 166 13.95 36.18 15.96
CA ILE A 166 14.89 36.93 15.10
C ILE A 166 14.40 38.38 14.91
N GLY A 167 13.10 38.57 14.63
CA GLY A 167 12.52 39.91 14.49
C GLY A 167 12.67 40.76 15.75
N ALA A 168 12.39 40.17 16.93
CA ALA A 168 12.61 40.85 18.22
C ALA A 168 14.07 41.20 18.47
N GLY A 169 15.00 40.29 18.13
CA GLY A 169 16.44 40.56 18.21
C GLY A 169 16.88 41.73 17.33
N VAL A 170 16.41 41.80 16.09
CA VAL A 170 16.69 42.92 15.18
C VAL A 170 16.13 44.25 15.73
N ILE A 171 14.91 44.26 16.28
CA ILE A 171 14.30 45.45 16.91
C ILE A 171 15.17 45.92 18.07
N ILE A 172 15.64 45.03 18.94
CA ILE A 172 16.51 45.39 20.09
C ILE A 172 17.79 46.05 19.60
N VAL A 173 18.45 45.52 18.55
CA VAL A 173 19.66 46.10 17.98
C VAL A 173 19.41 47.50 17.41
N ILE A 174 18.30 47.69 16.72
CA ILE A 174 17.95 49.00 16.17
C ILE A 174 17.68 50.01 17.31
N LEU A 175 16.88 49.60 18.35
CA LEU A 175 16.62 50.50 19.48
C LEU A 175 17.87 50.83 20.25
N ALA A 176 18.80 49.88 20.43
CA ALA A 176 20.11 50.14 21.04
C ALA A 176 20.93 51.11 20.25
N GLY A 177 20.96 51.00 18.92
CA GLY A 177 21.61 51.95 18.04
C GLY A 177 21.03 53.37 18.15
N LEU A 178 19.70 53.46 18.16
CA LEU A 178 19.00 54.76 18.33
C LEU A 178 19.29 55.40 19.71
N THR A 179 19.36 54.60 20.80
CA THR A 179 19.71 55.15 22.15
C THR A 179 21.13 55.67 22.19
N LEU A 180 22.10 55.04 21.44
CA LEU A 180 23.45 55.56 21.35
C LEU A 180 23.53 56.89 20.56
N ILE A 181 22.76 57.02 19.49
CA ILE A 181 22.74 58.22 18.67
C ILE A 181 22.04 59.37 19.42
N PHE A 182 20.86 59.16 19.93
CA PHE A 182 20.06 60.21 20.62
C PHE A 182 20.57 60.47 22.06
N GLY A 183 21.19 59.50 22.72
CA GLY A 183 21.76 59.68 24.08
C GLY A 183 23.05 60.50 24.10
N SER A 184 23.74 60.66 22.94
CA SER A 184 24.95 61.47 22.84
C SER A 184 24.70 62.92 22.39
N ASP A 185 23.47 63.26 21.98
CA ASP A 185 23.13 64.55 21.42
C ASP A 185 22.45 65.46 22.49
N TYR A 186 23.07 66.60 22.83
CA TYR A 186 22.59 67.53 23.87
C TYR A 186 21.27 68.21 23.51
N GLU A 187 20.85 68.16 22.26
CA GLU A 187 19.60 68.79 21.80
C GLU A 187 18.34 67.85 21.88
N THR A 188 18.56 66.56 22.21
CA THR A 188 17.45 65.58 22.29
C THR A 188 16.55 65.87 23.52
N PRO A 189 15.22 65.84 23.32
CA PRO A 189 14.30 66.01 24.47
C PRO A 189 14.52 64.93 25.53
N VAL A 190 14.57 65.31 26.81
CA VAL A 190 14.87 64.47 27.96
C VAL A 190 13.97 63.22 28.08
N TRP A 191 12.79 63.24 27.47
CA TRP A 191 11.84 62.10 27.47
C TRP A 191 12.13 61.00 26.43
N VAL A 192 12.98 61.26 25.42
CA VAL A 192 13.26 60.33 24.31
C VAL A 192 14.01 59.08 24.83
N VAL A 193 15.05 59.29 25.67
CA VAL A 193 15.89 58.22 26.17
C VAL A 193 15.07 57.21 27.05
N PRO A 194 14.24 57.67 28.04
CA PRO A 194 13.42 56.75 28.82
C PRO A 194 12.37 56.02 27.98
N VAL A 195 11.81 56.61 26.94
CA VAL A 195 10.86 55.92 26.04
C VAL A 195 11.55 54.79 25.27
N LEU A 196 12.73 55.05 24.75
CA LEU A 196 13.53 54.01 24.04
C LEU A 196 13.96 52.89 25.00
N ALA A 197 14.29 53.21 26.25
CA ALA A 197 14.61 52.19 27.27
C ALA A 197 13.42 51.32 27.60
N VAL A 198 12.20 51.87 27.74
CA VAL A 198 10.96 51.09 27.93
C VAL A 198 10.67 50.20 26.74
N ALA A 199 10.84 50.71 25.52
CA ALA A 199 10.65 49.93 24.31
C ALA A 199 11.65 48.76 24.18
N MET A 200 12.91 48.94 24.59
CA MET A 200 13.90 47.86 24.64
C MET A 200 13.53 46.78 25.65
N VAL A 201 13.08 47.18 26.86
CA VAL A 201 12.63 46.21 27.86
C VAL A 201 11.43 45.41 27.38
N ALA A 202 10.46 46.06 26.71
CA ALA A 202 9.31 45.39 26.15
C ALA A 202 9.73 44.37 25.05
N ALA A 203 10.63 44.76 24.13
CA ALA A 203 11.15 43.91 23.10
C ALA A 203 11.94 42.72 23.68
N PHE A 204 12.69 42.92 24.74
CA PHE A 204 13.42 41.86 25.45
C PHE A 204 12.47 40.86 26.14
N ILE A 205 11.44 41.33 26.79
CA ILE A 205 10.38 40.48 27.41
C ILE A 205 9.71 39.66 26.32
N TYR A 206 9.41 40.26 25.14
CA TYR A 206 8.81 39.54 24.02
C TYR A 206 9.75 38.47 23.49
N LEU A 207 11.04 38.76 23.35
CA LEU A 207 12.05 37.78 22.94
C LEU A 207 12.15 36.60 23.94
N LEU A 208 12.21 36.90 25.24
CA LEU A 208 12.21 35.85 26.28
C LEU A 208 10.95 35.00 26.24
N SER A 209 9.77 35.60 26.01
CA SER A 209 8.52 34.86 25.89
C SER A 209 8.53 33.91 24.65
N ALA A 210 9.07 34.36 23.54
CA ALA A 210 9.21 33.53 22.32
C ALA A 210 10.18 32.37 22.55
N VAL A 211 11.32 32.60 23.19
CA VAL A 211 12.30 31.55 23.55
C VAL A 211 11.71 30.55 24.54
N PHE A 212 10.99 31.05 25.54
CA PHE A 212 10.32 30.18 26.53
C PHE A 212 9.26 29.30 25.87
N ARG A 213 8.44 29.84 24.95
CA ARG A 213 7.47 29.06 24.17
C ARG A 213 8.15 28.02 23.28
N MET A 214 9.26 28.35 22.61
CA MET A 214 10.04 27.36 21.85
C MET A 214 10.55 26.23 22.75
N HIS A 215 10.99 26.54 23.99
CA HIS A 215 11.45 25.53 24.92
C HIS A 215 10.31 24.69 25.49
N ALA A 216 9.16 25.28 25.74
CA ALA A 216 7.93 24.60 26.18
C ALA A 216 7.43 23.66 25.06
N ASN A 217 7.32 24.13 23.81
CA ASN A 217 6.96 23.32 22.64
C ASN A 217 7.91 22.12 22.44
N LYS A 218 9.22 22.31 22.68
CA LYS A 218 10.19 21.23 22.58
C LYS A 218 10.02 20.18 23.69
N LYS A 219 9.44 20.57 24.83
CA LYS A 219 9.14 19.69 25.96
C LYS A 219 7.80 18.96 25.76
N GLU A 220 6.80 19.63 25.16
CA GLU A 220 5.49 19.06 24.80
C GLU A 220 5.58 18.08 23.63
N ARG A 221 6.57 18.21 22.73
CA ARG A 221 6.89 17.19 21.70
C ARG A 221 7.30 15.82 22.27
N LYS A 222 7.45 15.68 23.56
CA LYS A 222 7.54 14.41 24.29
C LYS A 222 6.21 13.93 24.84
N ASP A 223 5.11 14.49 24.35
CA ASP A 223 3.79 14.03 24.71
C ASP A 223 3.64 12.54 24.33
N PRO A 224 3.17 11.70 25.24
CA PRO A 224 2.96 10.28 24.97
C PRO A 224 2.10 10.02 23.72
N LEU A 225 1.08 10.86 23.45
CA LEU A 225 0.25 10.75 22.26
C LEU A 225 1.01 10.96 20.95
N MET A 226 1.93 11.94 20.89
CA MET A 226 2.79 12.12 19.72
C MET A 226 3.78 10.98 19.54
N THR A 227 4.24 10.38 20.63
CA THR A 227 5.11 9.20 20.60
C THR A 227 4.32 8.00 20.09
N GLU A 228 3.07 7.85 20.48
CA GLU A 228 2.15 6.81 20.01
C GLU A 228 1.85 6.97 18.52
N LEU A 229 1.50 8.16 18.05
CA LEU A 229 1.31 8.45 16.61
C LEU A 229 2.55 8.10 15.78
N ASN A 230 3.74 8.52 16.22
CA ASN A 230 4.99 8.17 15.52
C ASN A 230 5.24 6.66 15.51
N SER A 231 4.83 5.92 16.55
CA SER A 231 4.95 4.47 16.58
C SER A 231 3.98 3.78 15.64
N ILE A 232 2.76 4.32 15.50
CA ILE A 232 1.76 3.84 14.54
C ILE A 232 2.23 4.06 13.10
N ASP A 233 2.72 5.26 12.78
CA ASP A 233 3.26 5.59 11.45
C ASP A 233 4.42 4.66 11.06
N THR A 234 5.34 4.40 11.99
CA THR A 234 6.44 3.43 11.79
C THR A 234 5.88 2.02 11.53
N ALA A 235 4.90 1.58 12.31
CA ALA A 235 4.29 0.27 12.16
C ALA A 235 3.52 0.15 10.82
N GLN A 236 2.89 1.22 10.35
CA GLN A 236 2.25 1.26 9.02
C GLN A 236 3.27 1.14 7.89
N ASP A 237 4.40 1.83 7.99
CA ASP A 237 5.48 1.74 7.00
C ASP A 237 6.06 0.32 6.95
N ASP A 238 6.35 -0.28 8.10
CA ASP A 238 6.84 -1.66 8.20
C ASP A 238 5.81 -2.65 7.58
N ASN A 239 4.54 -2.50 7.93
CA ASN A 239 3.47 -3.33 7.37
C ASN A 239 3.34 -3.19 5.84
N ARG A 240 3.49 -1.98 5.33
CA ARG A 240 3.48 -1.68 3.89
C ARG A 240 4.67 -2.32 3.18
N HIS A 241 5.85 -2.27 3.80
CA HIS A 241 7.04 -2.94 3.28
C HIS A 241 6.88 -4.47 3.23
N GLU A 242 6.31 -5.08 4.28
CA GLU A 242 6.03 -6.51 4.31
C GLU A 242 5.00 -6.93 3.26
N MET A 243 3.93 -6.15 3.06
CA MET A 243 2.97 -6.41 1.97
C MET A 243 3.66 -6.38 0.60
N HIS A 244 4.57 -5.43 0.37
CA HIS A 244 5.34 -5.36 -0.88
C HIS A 244 6.28 -6.56 -1.05
N ARG A 245 6.93 -7.02 0.02
CA ARG A 245 7.77 -8.23 0.02
C ARG A 245 6.96 -9.45 -0.41
N VAL A 246 5.82 -9.69 0.25
CA VAL A 246 4.94 -10.83 -0.04
C VAL A 246 4.45 -10.82 -1.49
N LEU A 247 4.03 -9.67 -2.01
CA LEU A 247 3.64 -9.53 -3.41
C LEU A 247 4.81 -9.75 -4.38
N GLY A 248 6.01 -9.36 -3.99
CA GLY A 248 7.24 -9.62 -4.73
C GLY A 248 7.55 -11.11 -4.83
N GLU A 249 7.39 -11.86 -3.72
CA GLU A 249 7.56 -13.31 -3.69
C GLU A 249 6.51 -14.03 -4.55
N ILE A 250 5.24 -13.64 -4.50
CA ILE A 250 4.19 -14.17 -5.37
C ILE A 250 4.56 -13.96 -6.84
N ASN A 251 5.04 -12.76 -7.20
CA ASN A 251 5.48 -12.47 -8.58
C ASN A 251 6.68 -13.32 -9.00
N ALA A 252 7.62 -13.59 -8.10
CA ALA A 252 8.76 -14.45 -8.37
C ALA A 252 8.32 -15.89 -8.68
N ILE A 253 7.37 -16.42 -7.90
CA ILE A 253 6.78 -17.75 -8.15
C ILE A 253 6.05 -17.77 -9.50
N PHE A 254 5.24 -16.77 -9.82
CA PHE A 254 4.55 -16.70 -11.11
C PHE A 254 5.52 -16.60 -12.29
N LYS A 255 6.66 -15.93 -12.12
CA LYS A 255 7.72 -15.90 -13.12
C LYS A 255 8.32 -17.28 -13.33
N GLU A 256 8.54 -18.04 -12.27
CA GLU A 256 9.02 -19.42 -12.35
C GLU A 256 7.98 -20.34 -13.00
N MET A 257 6.72 -20.27 -12.61
CA MET A 257 5.60 -21.01 -13.21
C MET A 257 5.39 -20.71 -14.71
N ASN A 258 5.87 -19.58 -15.21
CA ASN A 258 5.84 -19.29 -16.65
C ASN A 258 6.91 -20.04 -17.44
N SER A 259 7.92 -20.60 -16.79
CA SER A 259 9.00 -21.36 -17.45
C SER A 259 8.66 -22.83 -17.70
N TYR A 260 7.52 -23.30 -17.16
CA TYR A 260 7.02 -24.68 -17.35
C TYR A 260 6.27 -24.82 -18.67
#